data_ca80a7678a2ff66709201cda25812b31
#
_entry.id   ca80a7678a2ff66709201cda25812b31
#
_cell.length_a   1.000
_cell.length_b   1.000
_cell.length_c   1.000
_cell.angle_alpha   90.00
_cell.angle_beta   90.00
_cell.angle_gamma   90.00
#
_symmetry.space_group_name_H-M   'P 1'
#
loop_
_entity.id
_entity.type
_entity.pdbx_description
1 polymer ?
#
loop_
_entity_poly.entity_id
_entity_poly.type
_entity_poly.pdbx_seq_one_letter_code
_entity_poly.pdbx_strand_id
1 'polypeptide(L)'
;MNDIIEAISCEKEIIQLKLLNVPKHPKMIAKIFSILKDEEINVDMISQVTVDDFVQIEITLDQEFQLKLNQAIMKLKDEFKQIQIYQIRKYAKVAVGGKLVETTPGLAAEVFDVLGQANIHFYQI
;
A
#
# COMPACT_ATOMS: atom_id res chain seq x y z
N MET A 1 1.62 -24.00 -12.29
CA MET A 1 1.95 -22.68 -11.75
C MET A 1 3.38 -22.27 -12.00
N ASN A 2 4.33 -23.19 -11.90
CA ASN A 2 5.76 -22.85 -11.94
C ASN A 2 6.23 -22.24 -13.25
N ASP A 3 5.61 -22.62 -14.37
CA ASP A 3 5.97 -22.09 -15.69
C ASP A 3 5.41 -20.69 -15.94
N ILE A 4 4.46 -20.24 -15.11
CA ILE A 4 3.78 -18.95 -15.26
C ILE A 4 4.47 -17.89 -14.42
N ILE A 5 4.87 -18.27 -13.20
CA ILE A 5 5.58 -17.38 -12.30
C ILE A 5 7.05 -17.37 -12.68
N GLU A 6 7.52 -16.22 -13.15
CA GLU A 6 8.93 -16.04 -13.53
C GLU A 6 9.77 -15.47 -12.40
N ALA A 7 9.14 -14.73 -11.49
CA ALA A 7 9.86 -14.08 -10.39
C ALA A 7 8.97 -13.96 -9.16
N ILE A 8 9.58 -14.17 -7.99
CA ILE A 8 8.97 -13.87 -6.69
C ILE A 8 9.97 -13.02 -5.94
N SER A 9 9.49 -11.87 -5.43
CA SER A 9 10.31 -10.99 -4.61
C SER A 9 9.68 -10.78 -3.24
N CYS A 10 10.52 -10.54 -2.24
CA CYS A 10 10.07 -10.23 -0.88
C CYS A 10 10.85 -9.04 -0.37
N GLU A 11 10.15 -7.97 0.00
CA GLU A 11 10.74 -6.78 0.59
C GLU A 11 10.27 -6.65 2.02
N LYS A 12 11.21 -6.56 2.95
CA LYS A 12 10.93 -6.49 4.39
C LYS A 12 11.10 -5.09 4.98
N GLU A 13 11.86 -4.23 4.31
CA GLU A 13 12.15 -2.89 4.78
C GLU A 13 11.14 -1.89 4.20
N ILE A 14 9.86 -2.15 4.44
CA ILE A 14 8.76 -1.31 3.97
C ILE A 14 8.01 -0.69 5.15
N ILE A 15 7.30 0.40 4.84
CA ILE A 15 6.32 1.02 5.72
C ILE A 15 4.98 0.94 5.01
N GLN A 16 3.95 0.48 5.71
CA GLN A 16 2.58 0.67 5.27
C GLN A 16 2.03 1.90 5.95
N LEU A 17 1.64 2.89 5.16
CA LEU A 17 0.95 4.09 5.63
C LEU A 17 -0.54 3.89 5.38
N LYS A 18 -1.34 3.99 6.44
CA LYS A 18 -2.77 3.80 6.37
C LYS A 18 -3.47 5.09 6.75
N LEU A 19 -4.27 5.61 5.84
CA LEU A 19 -5.00 6.86 6.01
C LEU A 19 -6.49 6.55 6.08
N LEU A 20 -7.13 6.87 7.20
CA LEU A 20 -8.56 6.67 7.41
C LEU A 20 -9.28 8.02 7.43
N ASN A 21 -10.57 8.00 7.12
CA ASN A 21 -11.44 9.17 7.13
C ASN A 21 -10.99 10.27 6.17
N VAL A 22 -10.42 9.87 5.03
CA VAL A 22 -10.09 10.81 3.96
C VAL A 22 -11.39 11.20 3.25
N PRO A 23 -11.68 12.51 3.10
CA PRO A 23 -12.88 12.92 2.37
C PRO A 23 -12.89 12.37 0.95
N LYS A 24 -14.04 11.87 0.52
CA LYS A 24 -14.21 11.32 -0.83
C LYS A 24 -14.32 12.45 -1.85
N HIS A 25 -13.19 13.09 -2.13
CA HIS A 25 -13.13 14.22 -3.05
C HIS A 25 -11.82 14.16 -3.84
N PRO A 26 -11.86 14.19 -5.18
CA PRO A 26 -10.64 14.05 -6.00
C PRO A 26 -9.54 15.06 -5.65
N LYS A 27 -9.91 16.31 -5.34
CA LYS A 27 -8.91 17.34 -4.98
C LYS A 27 -8.24 17.05 -3.65
N MET A 28 -8.96 16.46 -2.70
CA MET A 28 -8.41 16.11 -1.39
C MET A 28 -7.42 14.96 -1.52
N ILE A 29 -7.76 13.96 -2.33
CA ILE A 29 -6.87 12.84 -2.60
C ILE A 29 -5.62 13.33 -3.33
N ALA A 30 -5.77 14.18 -4.34
CA ALA A 30 -4.65 14.78 -5.04
C ALA A 30 -3.74 15.56 -4.10
N LYS A 31 -4.31 16.27 -3.13
CA LYS A 31 -3.54 17.03 -2.14
C LYS A 31 -2.66 16.13 -1.29
N ILE A 32 -3.16 14.97 -0.89
CA ILE A 32 -2.38 14.00 -0.11
C ILE A 32 -1.12 13.59 -0.88
N PHE A 33 -1.28 13.22 -2.16
CA PHE A 33 -0.13 12.80 -2.97
C PHE A 33 0.80 13.96 -3.32
N SER A 34 0.29 15.18 -3.44
CA SER A 34 1.12 16.38 -3.58
C SER A 34 2.02 16.59 -2.38
N ILE A 35 1.51 16.38 -1.18
CA ILE A 35 2.30 16.50 0.06
C ILE A 35 3.42 15.46 0.07
N LEU A 36 3.12 14.22 -0.31
CA LEU A 36 4.14 13.18 -0.40
C LEU A 36 5.20 13.50 -1.46
N LYS A 37 4.78 14.02 -2.60
CA LYS A 37 5.69 14.45 -3.68
C LYS A 37 6.59 15.58 -3.22
N ASP A 38 6.06 16.57 -2.52
CA ASP A 38 6.84 17.72 -2.05
C ASP A 38 7.94 17.33 -1.06
N GLU A 39 7.72 16.22 -0.33
CA GLU A 39 8.75 15.63 0.54
C GLU A 39 9.64 14.63 -0.20
N GLU A 40 9.49 14.51 -1.52
CA GLU A 40 10.28 13.61 -2.36
C GLU A 40 10.20 12.15 -1.93
N ILE A 41 8.99 11.69 -1.59
CA ILE A 41 8.74 10.31 -1.20
C ILE A 41 8.26 9.52 -2.42
N ASN A 42 8.97 8.45 -2.75
CA ASN A 42 8.52 7.50 -3.75
C ASN A 42 7.50 6.56 -3.12
N VAL A 43 6.34 6.49 -3.72
CA VAL A 43 5.27 5.59 -3.31
C VAL A 43 5.31 4.34 -4.17
N ASP A 44 5.25 3.17 -3.54
CA ASP A 44 5.34 1.89 -4.25
C ASP A 44 3.95 1.37 -4.62
N MET A 45 3.17 0.97 -3.62
CA MET A 45 1.80 0.48 -3.85
C MET A 45 0.80 1.48 -3.30
N ILE A 46 -0.34 1.60 -3.98
CA ILE A 46 -1.46 2.41 -3.53
C ILE A 46 -2.72 1.58 -3.68
N SER A 47 -3.53 1.50 -2.63
CA SER A 47 -4.86 0.95 -2.71
C SER A 47 -5.85 1.87 -2.01
N GLN A 48 -7.09 1.87 -2.50
CA GLN A 48 -8.15 2.72 -1.98
C GLN A 48 -9.43 1.92 -1.84
N VAL A 49 -10.11 2.10 -0.72
CA VAL A 49 -11.43 1.53 -0.49
C VAL A 49 -12.38 2.65 -0.10
N THR A 50 -13.54 2.69 -0.72
CA THR A 50 -14.59 3.65 -0.39
C THR A 50 -15.43 3.12 0.75
N VAL A 51 -15.61 3.94 1.79
CA VAL A 51 -16.45 3.64 2.95
C VAL A 51 -17.40 4.83 3.16
N ASP A 52 -18.62 4.71 2.65
CA ASP A 52 -19.62 5.78 2.65
C ASP A 52 -19.09 7.07 1.98
N ASP A 53 -19.01 8.18 2.72
CA ASP A 53 -18.54 9.47 2.21
C ASP A 53 -17.03 9.66 2.35
N PHE A 54 -16.32 8.62 2.80
CA PHE A 54 -14.89 8.67 3.04
C PHE A 54 -14.18 7.60 2.25
N VAL A 55 -12.87 7.76 2.11
CA VAL A 55 -12.01 6.72 1.56
C VAL A 55 -10.93 6.35 2.56
N GLN A 56 -10.52 5.10 2.49
CA GLN A 56 -9.36 4.59 3.20
C GLN A 56 -8.27 4.36 2.15
N ILE A 57 -7.09 4.91 2.40
CA ILE A 57 -5.96 4.78 1.48
C ILE A 57 -4.85 4.05 2.20
N GLU A 58 -4.28 3.05 1.55
CA GLU A 58 -3.13 2.31 2.04
C GLU A 58 -2.00 2.46 1.04
N ILE A 59 -0.84 2.88 1.53
CA ILE A 59 0.32 3.20 0.71
C ILE A 59 1.51 2.43 1.28
N THR A 60 2.32 1.82 0.41
CA THR A 60 3.58 1.25 0.83
C THR A 60 4.75 2.09 0.30
N LEU A 61 5.77 2.22 1.11
CA LEU A 61 7.00 2.92 0.77
C LEU A 61 8.17 2.27 1.48
N ASP A 62 9.37 2.57 1.00
CA ASP A 62 10.60 2.04 1.60
C ASP A 62 10.90 2.75 2.93
N GLN A 63 11.47 2.01 3.88
CA GLN A 63 11.85 2.57 5.19
C GLN A 63 12.90 3.66 5.09
N GLU A 64 13.65 3.76 3.98
CA GLU A 64 14.60 4.86 3.77
C GLU A 64 13.92 6.23 3.81
N PHE A 65 12.62 6.30 3.51
CA PHE A 65 11.86 7.54 3.51
C PHE A 65 11.27 7.92 4.86
N GLN A 66 11.64 7.24 5.94
CA GLN A 66 11.01 7.46 7.26
C GLN A 66 11.06 8.92 7.72
N LEU A 67 12.21 9.58 7.59
CA LEU A 67 12.35 10.96 8.06
C LEU A 67 11.50 11.92 7.22
N LYS A 68 11.48 11.71 5.91
CA LYS A 68 10.62 12.49 4.99
C LYS A 68 9.14 12.23 5.29
N LEU A 69 8.79 10.98 5.59
CA LEU A 69 7.42 10.63 5.94
C LEU A 69 6.96 11.32 7.22
N ASN A 70 7.83 11.45 8.22
CA ASN A 70 7.49 12.17 9.45
C ASN A 70 7.09 13.61 9.15
N GLN A 71 7.79 14.28 8.24
CA GLN A 71 7.45 15.64 7.81
C GLN A 71 6.13 15.67 7.03
N ALA A 72 5.93 14.71 6.14
CA ALA A 72 4.70 14.61 5.37
C ALA A 72 3.49 14.39 6.29
N ILE A 73 3.62 13.55 7.30
CA ILE A 73 2.54 13.30 8.27
C ILE A 73 2.17 14.56 9.04
N MET A 74 3.14 15.37 9.44
CA MET A 74 2.86 16.64 10.08
C MET A 74 2.02 17.55 9.19
N LYS A 75 2.37 17.64 7.91
CA LYS A 75 1.63 18.43 6.92
C LYS A 75 0.24 17.87 6.67
N LEU A 76 0.10 16.54 6.59
CA LEU A 76 -1.19 15.88 6.41
C LEU A 76 -2.13 16.16 7.58
N LYS A 77 -1.63 16.06 8.81
CA LYS A 77 -2.42 16.36 10.01
C LYS A 77 -2.85 17.81 10.09
N ASP A 78 -2.02 18.70 9.59
CA ASP A 78 -2.30 20.12 9.57
C ASP A 78 -3.39 20.47 8.55
N GLU A 79 -3.33 19.84 7.39
CA GLU A 79 -4.28 20.07 6.29
C GLU A 79 -5.62 19.35 6.50
N PHE A 80 -5.60 18.16 7.07
CA PHE A 80 -6.79 17.31 7.23
C PHE A 80 -7.01 16.99 8.71
N LYS A 81 -7.89 17.72 9.39
CA LYS A 81 -8.05 17.59 10.84
C LYS A 81 -8.68 16.28 11.30
N GLN A 82 -9.54 15.68 10.49
CA GLN A 82 -10.25 14.44 10.83
C GLN A 82 -9.58 13.16 10.35
N ILE A 83 -8.50 13.27 9.59
CA ILE A 83 -7.79 12.10 9.06
C ILE A 83 -7.08 11.35 10.19
N GLN A 84 -7.14 10.02 10.14
CA GLN A 84 -6.38 9.16 11.04
C GLN A 84 -5.26 8.50 10.27
N ILE A 85 -4.05 8.54 10.82
CA ILE A 85 -2.84 8.09 10.15
C ILE A 85 -2.15 7.02 10.98
N TYR A 86 -1.89 5.86 10.37
CA TYR A 86 -1.18 4.76 11.01
C TYR A 86 0.03 4.37 10.16
N GLN A 87 1.13 4.05 10.83
CA GLN A 87 2.34 3.52 10.21
C GLN A 87 2.59 2.12 10.74
N ILE A 88 2.79 1.16 9.83
CA ILE A 88 3.08 -0.22 10.20
C ILE A 88 4.37 -0.63 9.50
N ARG A 89 5.38 -1.05 10.29
CA ARG A 89 6.71 -1.39 9.79
C ARG A 89 7.03 -2.88 9.87
N LYS A 90 6.11 -3.68 10.35
CA LYS A 90 6.32 -5.11 10.59
C LYS A 90 5.85 -6.01 9.45
N TYR A 91 5.38 -5.43 8.37
CA TYR A 91 4.89 -6.19 7.23
C TYR A 91 6.01 -6.40 6.20
N ALA A 92 5.86 -7.48 5.45
CA ALA A 92 6.67 -7.73 4.27
C ALA A 92 5.78 -7.63 3.02
N LYS A 93 6.37 -7.19 1.92
CA LYS A 93 5.70 -7.18 0.62
C LYS A 93 6.23 -8.34 -0.20
N VAL A 94 5.34 -9.19 -0.68
CA VAL A 94 5.66 -10.28 -1.61
C VAL A 94 5.03 -9.95 -2.96
N ALA A 95 5.85 -9.96 -3.99
CA ALA A 95 5.38 -9.73 -5.36
C ALA A 95 5.66 -10.96 -6.22
N VAL A 96 4.67 -11.31 -7.03
CA VAL A 96 4.74 -12.42 -7.99
C VAL A 96 4.64 -11.82 -9.37
N GLY A 97 5.62 -12.10 -10.22
CA GLY A 97 5.71 -11.56 -11.57
C GLY A 97 5.90 -12.63 -12.63
N GLY A 98 5.46 -12.30 -13.85
CA GLY A 98 5.60 -13.16 -15.03
C GLY A 98 4.72 -12.64 -16.16
N LYS A 99 5.06 -12.98 -17.39
CA LYS A 99 4.34 -12.51 -18.59
C LYS A 99 2.89 -12.97 -18.64
N LEU A 100 2.59 -14.13 -18.07
CA LEU A 100 1.27 -14.75 -18.12
C LEU A 100 0.47 -14.59 -16.81
N VAL A 101 1.01 -13.86 -15.83
CA VAL A 101 0.35 -13.71 -14.52
C VAL A 101 -1.03 -13.06 -14.65
N GLU A 102 -1.14 -12.01 -15.45
CA GLU A 102 -2.39 -11.29 -15.63
C GLU A 102 -3.43 -12.04 -16.47
N THR A 103 -2.99 -12.99 -17.27
CA THR A 103 -3.88 -13.67 -18.23
C THR A 103 -4.20 -15.12 -17.86
N THR A 104 -3.65 -15.62 -16.76
CA THR A 104 -3.86 -17.02 -16.36
C THR A 104 -4.91 -17.11 -15.26
N PRO A 105 -6.10 -17.66 -15.58
CA PRO A 105 -7.12 -17.86 -14.56
C PRO A 105 -6.63 -18.79 -13.44
N GLY A 106 -7.05 -18.51 -12.21
CA GLY A 106 -6.76 -19.36 -11.06
C GLY A 106 -5.41 -19.13 -10.40
N LEU A 107 -4.54 -18.30 -10.98
CA LEU A 107 -3.22 -18.04 -10.38
C LEU A 107 -3.36 -17.39 -9.00
N ALA A 108 -4.24 -16.40 -8.86
CA ALA A 108 -4.49 -15.76 -7.58
C ALA A 108 -4.98 -16.75 -6.53
N ALA A 109 -5.88 -17.66 -6.93
CA ALA A 109 -6.38 -18.70 -6.03
C ALA A 109 -5.25 -19.59 -5.52
N GLU A 110 -4.31 -19.97 -6.38
CA GLU A 110 -3.16 -20.79 -5.99
C GLU A 110 -2.24 -20.06 -5.01
N VAL A 111 -1.95 -18.78 -5.27
CA VAL A 111 -1.10 -17.98 -4.39
C VAL A 111 -1.73 -17.85 -3.01
N PHE A 112 -3.01 -17.52 -2.94
CA PHE A 112 -3.68 -17.37 -1.65
C PHE A 112 -3.91 -18.70 -0.95
N ASP A 113 -4.07 -19.80 -1.68
CA ASP A 113 -4.14 -21.13 -1.10
C ASP A 113 -2.84 -21.50 -0.37
N VAL A 114 -1.70 -21.24 -1.01
CA VAL A 114 -0.38 -21.49 -0.39
C VAL A 114 -0.22 -20.67 0.90
N LEU A 115 -0.60 -19.41 0.88
CA LEU A 115 -0.54 -18.56 2.06
C LEU A 115 -1.50 -19.05 3.15
N GLY A 116 -2.70 -19.46 2.77
CA GLY A 116 -3.70 -19.99 3.70
C GLY A 116 -3.25 -21.28 4.35
N GLN A 117 -2.66 -22.20 3.58
CA GLN A 117 -2.13 -23.46 4.15
C GLN A 117 -0.98 -23.22 5.11
N ALA A 118 -0.17 -22.20 4.89
CA ALA A 118 0.91 -21.82 5.78
C ALA A 118 0.43 -20.96 6.95
N ASN A 119 -0.86 -20.65 7.01
CA ASN A 119 -1.46 -19.78 8.02
C ASN A 119 -0.82 -18.39 8.06
N ILE A 120 -0.50 -17.85 6.88
CA ILE A 120 0.06 -16.52 6.74
C ILE A 120 -1.07 -15.55 6.45
N HIS A 121 -1.20 -14.53 7.28
CA HIS A 121 -2.18 -13.46 7.07
C HIS A 121 -1.66 -12.44 6.07
N PHE A 122 -2.57 -11.88 5.27
CA PHE A 122 -2.22 -10.82 4.34
C PHE A 122 -3.14 -9.62 4.60
N TYR A 123 -2.57 -8.42 4.55
CA TYR A 123 -3.20 -7.20 5.03
C TYR A 123 -3.47 -6.17 3.94
N GLN A 124 -2.83 -6.31 2.79
CA GLN A 124 -3.05 -5.50 1.61
C GLN A 124 -2.72 -6.33 0.38
N ILE A 125 -3.56 -6.20 -0.63
CA ILE A 125 -3.38 -6.91 -1.90
C ILE A 125 -3.32 -5.89 -3.02
#